data_b8b8e07424456fcf4472949caba360fc
#
_entry.id   b8b8e07424456fcf4472949caba360fc
#
_cell.length_a   1.000
_cell.length_b   1.000
_cell.length_c   1.000
_cell.angle_alpha   90.00
_cell.angle_beta   90.00
_cell.angle_gamma   90.00
#
_symmetry.space_group_name_H-M   'P 1'
#
loop_
_entity.id
_entity.type
_entity.pdbx_description
1 polymer ?
#
loop_
_entity_poly.entity_id
_entity_poly.type
_entity_poly.pdbx_seq_one_letter_code
_entity_poly.pdbx_strand_id
1 'polypeptide(L)'
;MKKMLALVLALAMCLGCAALAEETALVYALGAPMPDFTFTDINGVSHTLSETLKEKEMVLINLWATWCGPCESEFPFLEEAYEQYKDKVEVFALSIDENDDDAKLTEYVASHGLTFPVGHETFNLFAGFGLNGVPTSIVVDRFGNVAFLATGSQTSTDAFVRLFGLFLGDEYTQTNVLAFLPGEKPSIPPTDEAELNRALNVEGTAAPLSFTNSTDEYTWPMAVAEKDDRTVLVSTNTGKDTSSASVLTTVEAKAGDVFAFDYKTSTEAGCDLFCLSVR
;
A
#
# COMPACT_ATOMS: atom_id res chain seq x y z
N MET A 1 20.03 20.73 -61.39
CA MET A 1 19.36 21.56 -60.37
C MET A 1 18.07 20.93 -59.83
N LYS A 2 17.11 20.48 -60.66
CA LYS A 2 15.85 19.87 -60.17
C LYS A 2 16.05 18.57 -59.33
N LYS A 3 17.05 17.74 -59.64
CA LYS A 3 17.35 16.50 -58.88
C LYS A 3 18.03 16.74 -57.51
N MET A 4 18.82 17.80 -57.39
CA MET A 4 19.43 18.19 -56.12
C MET A 4 18.40 18.83 -55.18
N LEU A 5 17.45 19.59 -55.72
CA LEU A 5 16.39 20.20 -54.91
C LEU A 5 15.45 19.15 -54.30
N ALA A 6 15.15 18.08 -55.06
CA ALA A 6 14.33 16.96 -54.54
C ALA A 6 15.04 16.17 -53.42
N LEU A 7 16.37 16.03 -53.50
CA LEU A 7 17.15 15.34 -52.47
C LEU A 7 17.23 16.14 -51.17
N VAL A 8 17.35 17.48 -51.26
CA VAL A 8 17.37 18.36 -50.09
C VAL A 8 16.01 18.42 -49.42
N LEU A 9 14.90 18.42 -50.16
CA LEU A 9 13.55 18.37 -49.62
C LEU A 9 13.24 17.00 -48.94
N ALA A 10 13.71 15.90 -49.53
CA ALA A 10 13.55 14.57 -48.89
C ALA A 10 14.37 14.44 -47.60
N LEU A 11 15.57 15.00 -47.55
CA LEU A 11 16.41 15.02 -46.35
C LEU A 11 15.83 15.92 -45.25
N ALA A 12 15.23 17.04 -45.63
CA ALA A 12 14.55 17.93 -44.67
C ALA A 12 13.25 17.32 -44.09
N MET A 13 12.52 16.48 -44.87
CA MET A 13 11.38 15.71 -44.38
C MET A 13 11.81 14.57 -43.42
N CYS A 14 12.96 13.95 -43.65
CA CYS A 14 13.48 12.91 -42.75
C CYS A 14 14.02 13.50 -41.43
N LEU A 15 14.50 14.72 -41.42
CA LEU A 15 14.96 15.40 -40.21
C LEU A 15 13.84 16.03 -39.37
N GLY A 16 12.66 16.22 -39.97
CA GLY A 16 11.47 16.76 -39.31
C GLY A 16 10.64 15.70 -38.55
N CYS A 17 10.90 14.41 -38.75
CA CYS A 17 10.19 13.31 -38.05
C CYS A 17 10.87 12.82 -36.75
N ALA A 18 11.96 13.42 -36.32
CA ALA A 18 12.72 12.94 -35.15
C ALA A 18 12.51 13.80 -33.89
N ALA A 19 11.41 14.53 -33.79
CA ALA A 19 11.07 15.26 -32.57
C ALA A 19 9.58 15.12 -32.24
N LEU A 20 9.05 13.90 -32.32
CA LEU A 20 8.01 13.53 -31.39
C LEU A 20 8.77 13.14 -30.12
N ALA A 21 8.88 14.09 -29.18
CA ALA A 21 9.19 13.72 -27.81
C ALA A 21 8.15 12.65 -27.46
N GLU A 22 8.59 11.40 -27.30
CA GLU A 22 7.85 10.44 -26.51
C GLU A 22 7.69 11.12 -25.15
N GLU A 23 6.50 11.63 -24.91
CA GLU A 23 6.06 11.94 -23.57
C GLU A 23 6.12 10.60 -22.84
N THR A 24 7.26 10.33 -22.22
CA THR A 24 7.42 9.13 -21.37
C THR A 24 6.41 9.31 -20.27
N ALA A 25 5.29 8.61 -20.37
CA ALA A 25 4.32 8.55 -19.30
C ALA A 25 5.10 8.26 -18.02
N LEU A 26 4.94 9.12 -17.00
CA LEU A 26 5.53 8.90 -15.70
C LEU A 26 5.02 7.54 -15.20
N VAL A 27 5.93 6.60 -15.02
CA VAL A 27 5.59 5.26 -14.56
C VAL A 27 5.72 5.29 -13.04
N TYR A 28 4.58 5.34 -12.37
CA TYR A 28 4.51 5.14 -10.93
C TYR A 28 4.37 3.65 -10.64
N ALA A 29 5.29 3.10 -9.88
CA ALA A 29 5.24 1.68 -9.53
C ALA A 29 5.87 1.44 -8.16
N LEU A 30 5.33 0.47 -7.45
CA LEU A 30 5.91 0.01 -6.19
C LEU A 30 7.35 -0.47 -6.43
N GLY A 31 8.28 -0.08 -5.56
CA GLY A 31 9.71 -0.37 -5.67
C GLY A 31 10.49 0.50 -6.67
N ALA A 32 9.82 1.31 -7.48
CA ALA A 32 10.47 2.24 -8.41
C ALA A 32 10.77 3.59 -7.75
N PRO A 33 11.75 4.35 -8.25
CA PRO A 33 11.96 5.72 -7.84
C PRO A 33 10.70 6.56 -8.08
N MET A 34 10.29 7.30 -7.04
CA MET A 34 9.21 8.27 -7.16
C MET A 34 9.71 9.47 -7.96
N PRO A 35 9.05 9.87 -9.06
CA PRO A 35 9.37 11.12 -9.74
C PRO A 35 9.29 12.29 -8.78
N ASP A 36 10.30 13.17 -8.80
CA ASP A 36 10.30 14.34 -7.94
C ASP A 36 9.20 15.32 -8.32
N PHE A 37 8.59 15.93 -7.34
CA PHE A 37 7.55 16.92 -7.53
C PHE A 37 7.58 18.00 -6.45
N THR A 38 6.97 19.13 -6.75
CA THR A 38 6.80 20.25 -5.81
C THR A 38 5.36 20.69 -5.82
N PHE A 39 4.74 20.76 -4.65
CA PHE A 39 3.41 21.36 -4.49
C PHE A 39 3.45 22.51 -3.48
N THR A 40 2.47 23.38 -3.55
CA THR A 40 2.26 24.43 -2.56
C THR A 40 1.05 24.02 -1.71
N ASP A 41 1.23 24.01 -0.39
CA ASP A 41 0.14 23.69 0.51
C ASP A 41 -0.85 24.88 0.64
N ILE A 42 -1.98 24.64 1.31
CA ILE A 42 -3.02 25.65 1.54
C ILE A 42 -2.54 26.84 2.40
N ASN A 43 -1.39 26.75 3.07
CA ASN A 43 -0.78 27.84 3.82
C ASN A 43 0.22 28.63 2.95
N GLY A 44 0.39 28.27 1.69
CA GLY A 44 1.32 28.90 0.77
C GLY A 44 2.78 28.45 0.92
N VAL A 45 3.03 27.36 1.64
CA VAL A 45 4.36 26.76 1.79
C VAL A 45 4.62 25.78 0.66
N SER A 46 5.80 25.89 0.06
CA SER A 46 6.23 25.01 -1.03
C SER A 46 6.97 23.80 -0.47
N HIS A 47 6.55 22.60 -0.87
CA HIS A 47 7.11 21.32 -0.46
C HIS A 47 7.63 20.58 -1.68
N THR A 48 8.93 20.25 -1.70
CA THR A 48 9.56 19.43 -2.74
C THR A 48 9.90 18.07 -2.14
N LEU A 49 9.45 16.98 -2.76
CA LEU A 49 9.64 15.62 -2.24
C LEU A 49 11.12 15.33 -1.94
N SER A 50 12.01 15.58 -2.92
CA SER A 50 13.43 15.29 -2.77
C SER A 50 14.13 16.17 -1.69
N GLU A 51 13.66 17.41 -1.48
CA GLU A 51 14.17 18.25 -0.40
C GLU A 51 13.67 17.79 0.96
N THR A 52 12.40 17.40 1.05
CA THR A 52 11.80 16.85 2.28
C THR A 52 12.53 15.57 2.72
N LEU A 53 12.87 14.69 1.79
CA LEU A 53 13.61 13.45 2.09
C LEU A 53 15.05 13.65 2.52
N LYS A 54 15.61 14.86 2.42
CA LYS A 54 16.93 15.19 3.03
C LYS A 54 16.83 15.39 4.54
N GLU A 55 15.65 15.73 5.03
CA GLU A 55 15.39 16.05 6.44
C GLU A 55 14.56 14.95 7.13
N LYS A 56 13.79 14.18 6.36
CA LYS A 56 12.90 13.13 6.85
C LYS A 56 13.36 11.76 6.38
N GLU A 57 13.06 10.76 7.17
CA GLU A 57 13.37 9.37 6.83
C GLU A 57 12.34 8.76 5.85
N MET A 58 11.15 9.33 5.76
CA MET A 58 10.12 8.96 4.79
C MET A 58 9.10 10.09 4.59
N VAL A 59 8.38 10.01 3.47
CA VAL A 59 7.18 10.81 3.20
C VAL A 59 6.00 9.85 3.01
N LEU A 60 4.93 10.09 3.76
CA LEU A 60 3.63 9.47 3.50
C LEU A 60 2.81 10.42 2.61
N ILE A 61 2.51 10.02 1.38
CA ILE A 61 1.54 10.71 0.54
C ILE A 61 0.18 10.05 0.79
N ASN A 62 -0.77 10.82 1.29
CA ASN A 62 -2.15 10.37 1.49
C ASN A 62 -3.03 11.03 0.42
N LEU A 63 -3.58 10.23 -0.49
CA LEU A 63 -4.52 10.68 -1.50
C LEU A 63 -5.94 10.61 -0.93
N TRP A 64 -6.66 11.72 -0.99
CA TRP A 64 -7.96 11.86 -0.34
C TRP A 64 -8.89 12.85 -1.06
N ALA A 65 -10.08 13.10 -0.52
CA ALA A 65 -10.98 14.17 -0.96
C ALA A 65 -11.91 14.58 0.18
N THR A 66 -12.44 15.81 0.15
CA THR A 66 -13.31 16.34 1.22
C THR A 66 -14.64 15.58 1.37
N TRP A 67 -15.11 14.92 0.33
CA TRP A 67 -16.33 14.09 0.36
C TRP A 67 -16.08 12.64 0.81
N CYS A 68 -14.83 12.25 1.06
CA CYS A 68 -14.46 10.88 1.37
C CYS A 68 -14.65 10.58 2.87
N GLY A 69 -15.76 9.98 3.25
CA GLY A 69 -16.04 9.59 4.64
C GLY A 69 -14.99 8.68 5.29
N PRO A 70 -14.48 7.64 4.60
CA PRO A 70 -13.36 6.84 5.14
C PRO A 70 -12.08 7.65 5.37
N CYS A 71 -11.79 8.67 4.53
CA CYS A 71 -10.64 9.56 4.73
C CYS A 71 -10.82 10.42 5.99
N GLU A 72 -12.02 10.99 6.18
CA GLU A 72 -12.37 11.73 7.39
C GLU A 72 -12.21 10.88 8.64
N SER A 73 -12.59 9.60 8.56
CA SER A 73 -12.50 8.67 9.68
C SER A 73 -11.07 8.30 10.05
N GLU A 74 -10.12 8.31 9.12
CA GLU A 74 -8.72 7.96 9.40
C GLU A 74 -7.86 9.16 9.85
N PHE A 75 -8.20 10.37 9.47
CA PHE A 75 -7.39 11.56 9.76
C PHE A 75 -7.05 11.78 11.24
N PRO A 76 -7.97 11.58 12.21
CA PRO A 76 -7.59 11.67 13.61
C PRO A 76 -6.47 10.72 14.03
N PHE A 77 -6.44 9.52 13.46
CA PHE A 77 -5.40 8.52 13.73
C PHE A 77 -4.09 8.86 13.02
N LEU A 78 -4.17 9.38 11.78
CA LEU A 78 -3.00 9.84 11.05
C LEU A 78 -2.38 11.05 11.72
N GLU A 79 -3.17 12.03 12.16
CA GLU A 79 -2.70 13.22 12.88
C GLU A 79 -1.98 12.84 14.17
N GLU A 80 -2.58 11.96 14.97
CA GLU A 80 -1.96 11.50 16.21
C GLU A 80 -0.64 10.74 15.96
N ALA A 81 -0.56 9.93 14.91
CA ALA A 81 0.69 9.26 14.52
C ALA A 81 1.72 10.27 13.99
N TYR A 82 1.29 11.23 13.18
CA TYR A 82 2.16 12.28 12.65
C TYR A 82 2.79 13.11 13.77
N GLU A 83 2.02 13.57 14.74
CA GLU A 83 2.54 14.31 15.89
C GLU A 83 3.62 13.54 16.67
N GLN A 84 3.53 12.21 16.74
CA GLN A 84 4.55 11.38 17.40
C GLN A 84 5.84 11.24 16.56
N TYR A 85 5.74 11.33 15.23
CA TYR A 85 6.84 11.00 14.31
C TYR A 85 7.26 12.14 13.39
N LYS A 86 6.70 13.34 13.52
CA LYS A 86 6.94 14.49 12.61
C LYS A 86 8.41 14.91 12.49
N ASP A 87 9.26 14.55 13.43
CA ASP A 87 10.70 14.78 13.29
C ASP A 87 11.35 13.88 12.22
N LYS A 88 10.74 12.72 11.91
CA LYS A 88 11.26 11.69 11.00
C LYS A 88 10.39 11.46 9.78
N VAL A 89 9.11 11.70 9.90
CA VAL A 89 8.08 11.47 8.88
C VAL A 89 7.50 12.79 8.43
N GLU A 90 7.30 12.95 7.14
CA GLU A 90 6.42 14.00 6.62
C GLU A 90 5.17 13.37 6.02
N VAL A 91 4.04 14.08 6.11
CA VAL A 91 2.78 13.69 5.48
C VAL A 91 2.38 14.73 4.45
N PHE A 92 2.17 14.30 3.22
CA PHE A 92 1.60 15.11 2.15
C PHE A 92 0.17 14.61 1.88
N ALA A 93 -0.82 15.30 2.42
CA ALA A 93 -2.23 14.97 2.15
C ALA A 93 -2.71 15.73 0.90
N LEU A 94 -2.87 15.01 -0.20
CA LEU A 94 -3.16 15.59 -1.51
C LEU A 94 -4.60 15.24 -1.94
N SER A 95 -5.47 16.26 -2.06
CA SER A 95 -6.82 16.05 -2.59
C SER A 95 -6.79 15.75 -4.08
N ILE A 96 -7.51 14.68 -4.46
CA ILE A 96 -7.68 14.26 -5.86
C ILE A 96 -8.87 14.92 -6.55
N ASP A 97 -9.71 15.67 -5.81
CA ASP A 97 -10.90 16.28 -6.37
C ASP A 97 -10.63 17.72 -6.83
N GLU A 98 -10.78 17.97 -8.11
CA GLU A 98 -10.63 19.30 -8.71
C GLU A 98 -11.63 20.34 -8.20
N ASN A 99 -12.72 19.91 -7.52
CA ASN A 99 -13.69 20.78 -6.88
C ASN A 99 -13.36 21.09 -5.40
N ASP A 100 -12.28 20.54 -4.87
CA ASP A 100 -11.74 20.89 -3.57
C ASP A 100 -10.82 22.12 -3.72
N ASP A 101 -11.37 23.33 -3.76
CA ASP A 101 -10.57 24.54 -3.83
C ASP A 101 -9.83 24.85 -2.51
N ASP A 102 -8.89 25.80 -2.53
CA ASP A 102 -8.08 26.18 -1.36
C ASP A 102 -8.93 26.61 -0.18
N ALA A 103 -10.06 27.28 -0.42
CA ALA A 103 -10.96 27.75 0.65
C ALA A 103 -11.61 26.55 1.35
N LYS A 104 -12.07 25.58 0.59
CA LYS A 104 -12.71 24.36 1.10
C LYS A 104 -11.71 23.48 1.84
N LEU A 105 -10.49 23.31 1.30
CA LEU A 105 -9.41 22.59 1.99
C LEU A 105 -9.00 23.30 3.28
N THR A 106 -8.90 24.64 3.28
CA THR A 106 -8.57 25.42 4.49
C THR A 106 -9.63 25.25 5.58
N GLU A 107 -10.91 25.31 5.22
CA GLU A 107 -12.00 25.07 6.16
C GLU A 107 -11.96 23.65 6.72
N TYR A 108 -11.70 22.65 5.85
CA TYR A 108 -11.62 21.26 6.25
C TYR A 108 -10.46 21.02 7.24
N VAL A 109 -9.26 21.50 6.91
CA VAL A 109 -8.07 21.40 7.78
C VAL A 109 -8.32 22.04 9.14
N ALA A 110 -8.90 23.25 9.16
CA ALA A 110 -9.19 23.96 10.41
C ALA A 110 -10.23 23.22 11.26
N SER A 111 -11.27 22.65 10.64
CA SER A 111 -12.34 21.95 11.36
C SER A 111 -11.90 20.59 11.92
N HIS A 112 -10.89 19.94 11.31
CA HIS A 112 -10.36 18.63 11.72
C HIS A 112 -9.04 18.72 12.48
N GLY A 113 -8.47 19.93 12.64
CA GLY A 113 -7.24 20.17 13.40
C GLY A 113 -6.01 19.50 12.79
N LEU A 114 -5.94 19.36 11.43
CA LEU A 114 -4.82 18.76 10.76
C LEU A 114 -3.62 19.71 10.75
N THR A 115 -2.42 19.18 11.03
CA THR A 115 -1.18 19.97 11.13
C THR A 115 -0.17 19.64 10.04
N PHE A 116 -0.31 18.52 9.35
CA PHE A 116 0.53 18.15 8.22
C PHE A 116 0.19 18.97 6.95
N PRO A 117 1.10 19.07 5.98
CA PRO A 117 0.89 19.72 4.69
C PRO A 117 -0.30 19.16 3.90
N VAL A 118 -1.24 20.03 3.53
CA VAL A 118 -2.41 19.69 2.72
C VAL A 118 -2.43 20.52 1.44
N GLY A 119 -2.67 19.88 0.31
CA GLY A 119 -2.72 20.54 -1.00
C GLY A 119 -3.47 19.72 -2.05
N HIS A 120 -3.24 20.06 -3.32
CA HIS A 120 -3.89 19.41 -4.46
C HIS A 120 -2.99 18.37 -5.11
N GLU A 121 -3.58 17.25 -5.52
CA GLU A 121 -2.93 16.26 -6.38
C GLU A 121 -2.94 16.76 -7.82
N THR A 122 -1.79 17.19 -8.33
CA THR A 122 -1.62 17.72 -9.69
C THR A 122 -0.57 16.96 -10.50
N PHE A 123 -0.08 15.83 -9.98
CA PHE A 123 1.03 15.05 -10.53
C PHE A 123 0.56 13.76 -11.21
N ASN A 124 -0.75 13.60 -11.33
CA ASN A 124 -1.37 12.39 -11.89
C ASN A 124 -1.02 11.10 -11.12
N LEU A 125 -0.82 11.20 -9.82
CA LEU A 125 -0.51 10.04 -8.95
C LEU A 125 -1.66 9.04 -8.96
N PHE A 126 -2.89 9.53 -8.77
CA PHE A 126 -4.07 8.67 -8.69
C PHE A 126 -4.24 7.81 -9.95
N ALA A 127 -4.22 8.43 -11.14
CA ALA A 127 -4.35 7.70 -12.39
C ALA A 127 -3.04 6.97 -12.78
N GLY A 128 -1.88 7.56 -12.48
CA GLY A 128 -0.58 6.99 -12.81
C GLY A 128 -0.26 5.68 -12.07
N PHE A 129 -0.76 5.51 -10.85
CA PHE A 129 -0.74 4.23 -10.12
C PHE A 129 -1.93 3.32 -10.48
N GLY A 130 -2.86 3.76 -11.31
CA GLY A 130 -4.07 2.98 -11.64
C GLY A 130 -5.02 2.80 -10.46
N LEU A 131 -5.08 3.77 -9.55
CA LEU A 131 -5.89 3.69 -8.35
C LEU A 131 -7.38 3.82 -8.65
N ASN A 132 -8.21 3.23 -7.81
CA ASN A 132 -9.66 3.19 -7.97
C ASN A 132 -10.45 3.66 -6.73
N GLY A 133 -9.76 4.14 -5.69
CA GLY A 133 -10.38 4.59 -4.45
C GLY A 133 -9.49 5.44 -3.57
N VAL A 134 -10.11 6.14 -2.64
CA VAL A 134 -9.47 6.91 -1.57
C VAL A 134 -10.09 6.49 -0.22
N PRO A 135 -9.34 6.60 0.89
CA PRO A 135 -7.97 7.07 0.96
C PRO A 135 -7.00 6.07 0.34
N THR A 136 -5.90 6.57 -0.19
CA THR A 136 -4.76 5.74 -0.59
C THR A 136 -3.50 6.29 0.04
N SER A 137 -2.77 5.42 0.72
CA SER A 137 -1.49 5.72 1.35
C SER A 137 -0.34 5.23 0.47
N ILE A 138 0.60 6.14 0.16
CA ILE A 138 1.82 5.86 -0.59
C ILE A 138 2.99 6.26 0.31
N VAL A 139 3.91 5.34 0.60
CA VAL A 139 5.15 5.69 1.31
C VAL A 139 6.27 5.85 0.29
N VAL A 140 6.95 6.98 0.35
CA VAL A 140 8.24 7.20 -0.30
C VAL A 140 9.32 7.15 0.76
N ASP A 141 10.27 6.22 0.61
CA ASP A 141 11.34 6.01 1.57
C ASP A 141 12.46 7.05 1.47
N ARG A 142 13.41 6.99 2.39
CA ARG A 142 14.60 7.89 2.42
C ARG A 142 15.47 7.80 1.17
N PHE A 143 15.33 6.76 0.36
CA PHE A 143 16.06 6.59 -0.90
C PHE A 143 15.28 7.13 -2.11
N GLY A 144 14.07 7.65 -1.88
CA GLY A 144 13.20 8.20 -2.91
C GLY A 144 12.40 7.16 -3.69
N ASN A 145 12.26 5.93 -3.18
CA ASN A 145 11.50 4.88 -3.84
C ASN A 145 10.10 4.75 -3.25
N VAL A 146 9.14 4.36 -4.08
CA VAL A 146 7.80 3.99 -3.64
C VAL A 146 7.88 2.68 -2.86
N ALA A 147 7.89 2.76 -1.54
CA ALA A 147 8.11 1.62 -0.66
C ALA A 147 6.82 0.93 -0.21
N PHE A 148 5.67 1.63 -0.30
CA PHE A 148 4.37 1.11 0.09
C PHE A 148 3.26 1.76 -0.71
N LEU A 149 2.22 1.01 -1.01
CA LEU A 149 1.00 1.48 -1.67
C LEU A 149 -0.18 0.67 -1.15
N ALA A 150 -1.17 1.33 -0.55
CA ALA A 150 -2.41 0.66 -0.15
C ALA A 150 -3.62 1.59 -0.24
N THR A 151 -4.70 1.10 -0.83
CA THR A 151 -6.01 1.76 -0.82
C THR A 151 -6.86 1.22 0.33
N GLY A 152 -7.53 2.12 1.02
CA GLY A 152 -8.39 1.85 2.17
C GLY A 152 -7.91 2.54 3.44
N SER A 153 -8.87 2.89 4.32
CA SER A 153 -8.60 3.65 5.53
C SER A 153 -7.98 2.80 6.64
N GLN A 154 -7.05 3.38 7.37
CA GLN A 154 -6.57 2.84 8.63
C GLN A 154 -7.55 3.17 9.76
N THR A 155 -7.71 2.27 10.71
CA THR A 155 -8.73 2.35 11.76
C THR A 155 -8.15 2.62 13.14
N SER A 156 -6.87 2.89 13.25
CA SER A 156 -6.20 3.20 14.53
C SER A 156 -4.86 3.91 14.31
N THR A 157 -4.44 4.70 15.28
CA THR A 157 -3.10 5.31 15.36
C THR A 157 -1.99 4.27 15.30
N ASP A 158 -2.16 3.14 16.00
CA ASP A 158 -1.19 2.04 16.00
C ASP A 158 -0.96 1.46 14.59
N ALA A 159 -1.94 1.52 13.69
CA ALA A 159 -1.77 1.07 12.32
C ALA A 159 -0.79 1.96 11.55
N PHE A 160 -0.91 3.29 11.70
CA PHE A 160 0.05 4.23 11.13
C PHE A 160 1.42 4.14 11.80
N VAL A 161 1.46 4.02 13.13
CA VAL A 161 2.72 3.85 13.88
C VAL A 161 3.48 2.60 13.41
N ARG A 162 2.77 1.49 13.21
CA ARG A 162 3.38 0.27 12.64
C ARG A 162 3.85 0.50 11.20
N LEU A 163 3.04 1.16 10.37
CA LEU A 163 3.43 1.50 8.99
C LEU A 163 4.71 2.33 8.99
N PHE A 164 4.79 3.39 9.79
CA PHE A 164 6.00 4.21 9.90
C PHE A 164 7.20 3.39 10.36
N GLY A 165 7.01 2.54 11.37
CA GLY A 165 8.06 1.68 11.92
C GLY A 165 8.71 0.73 10.92
N LEU A 166 8.01 0.40 9.81
CA LEU A 166 8.58 -0.44 8.74
C LEU A 166 9.67 0.27 7.94
N PHE A 167 9.66 1.60 7.88
CA PHE A 167 10.52 2.41 7.00
C PHE A 167 11.48 3.31 7.76
N LEU A 168 11.42 3.33 9.09
CA LEU A 168 12.27 4.15 9.94
C LEU A 168 13.44 3.36 10.54
N GLY A 169 14.48 4.09 10.94
CA GLY A 169 15.64 3.54 11.65
C GLY A 169 16.78 3.10 10.73
N ASP A 170 17.94 2.86 11.34
CA ASP A 170 19.17 2.55 10.60
C ASP A 170 19.17 1.17 9.96
N GLU A 171 18.29 0.29 10.44
CA GLU A 171 18.16 -1.08 9.94
C GLU A 171 17.34 -1.15 8.64
N TYR A 172 16.57 -0.09 8.33
CA TYR A 172 15.85 -0.02 7.07
C TYR A 172 16.82 0.11 5.89
N THR A 173 16.77 -0.84 4.97
CA THR A 173 17.58 -0.87 3.77
C THR A 173 16.70 -0.89 2.53
N GLN A 174 17.23 -0.43 1.39
CA GLN A 174 16.49 -0.43 0.12
C GLN A 174 16.03 -1.85 -0.29
N THR A 175 16.67 -2.89 0.24
CA THR A 175 16.28 -4.29 0.02
C THR A 175 14.90 -4.58 0.62
N ASN A 176 14.51 -3.89 1.68
CA ASN A 176 13.19 -4.02 2.30
C ASN A 176 12.06 -3.50 1.38
N VAL A 177 12.37 -2.55 0.49
CA VAL A 177 11.41 -2.05 -0.52
C VAL A 177 10.98 -3.18 -1.46
N LEU A 178 11.93 -4.01 -1.89
CA LEU A 178 11.64 -5.16 -2.75
C LEU A 178 10.76 -6.20 -2.05
N ALA A 179 10.78 -6.22 -0.73
CA ALA A 179 9.89 -7.08 0.06
C ALA A 179 8.42 -6.67 -0.02
N PHE A 180 8.09 -5.47 -0.46
CA PHE A 180 6.71 -4.98 -0.63
C PHE A 180 6.24 -4.93 -2.09
N LEU A 181 7.04 -5.42 -3.03
CA LEU A 181 6.56 -5.62 -4.40
C LEU A 181 5.50 -6.72 -4.43
N PRO A 182 4.44 -6.59 -5.23
CA PRO A 182 3.49 -7.69 -5.40
C PRO A 182 4.24 -8.96 -5.77
N GLY A 183 4.16 -9.96 -4.91
CA GLY A 183 4.82 -11.25 -5.12
C GLY A 183 4.33 -11.95 -6.37
N GLU A 184 5.00 -13.04 -6.74
CA GLU A 184 4.49 -13.94 -7.79
C GLU A 184 3.05 -14.36 -7.43
N LYS A 185 2.20 -14.43 -8.44
CA LYS A 185 0.85 -15.02 -8.26
C LYS A 185 0.97 -16.46 -7.82
N PRO A 186 0.14 -16.91 -6.88
CA PRO A 186 0.15 -18.32 -6.49
C PRO A 186 -0.12 -19.22 -7.69
N SER A 187 0.81 -20.16 -7.95
CA SER A 187 0.62 -21.21 -8.96
C SER A 187 0.11 -22.53 -8.35
N ILE A 188 -0.03 -22.55 -7.02
CA ILE A 188 -0.46 -23.71 -6.25
C ILE A 188 -1.98 -23.69 -6.16
N PRO A 189 -2.69 -24.75 -6.57
CA PRO A 189 -4.13 -24.81 -6.40
C PRO A 189 -4.48 -24.81 -4.89
N PRO A 190 -5.60 -24.19 -4.50
CA PRO A 190 -6.06 -24.26 -3.13
C PRO A 190 -6.35 -25.70 -2.71
N THR A 191 -6.09 -26.02 -1.46
CA THR A 191 -6.49 -27.30 -0.87
C THR A 191 -8.01 -27.45 -1.00
N ASP A 192 -8.46 -28.65 -1.31
CA ASP A 192 -9.90 -28.99 -1.34
C ASP A 192 -10.57 -28.60 -0.02
N GLU A 193 -11.69 -27.90 -0.10
CA GLU A 193 -12.40 -27.40 1.08
C GLU A 193 -12.81 -28.53 2.05
N ALA A 194 -13.16 -29.71 1.52
CA ALA A 194 -13.52 -30.85 2.37
C ALA A 194 -12.32 -31.39 3.15
N GLU A 195 -11.14 -31.37 2.55
CA GLU A 195 -9.89 -31.73 3.23
C GLU A 195 -9.51 -30.69 4.28
N LEU A 196 -9.59 -29.40 3.93
CA LEU A 196 -9.34 -28.29 4.83
C LEU A 196 -10.25 -28.35 6.08
N ASN A 197 -11.56 -28.52 5.84
CA ASN A 197 -12.54 -28.62 6.92
C ASN A 197 -12.35 -29.85 7.79
N ARG A 198 -11.95 -30.98 7.22
CA ARG A 198 -11.63 -32.20 7.98
C ARG A 198 -10.40 -32.03 8.85
N ALA A 199 -9.38 -31.31 8.36
CA ALA A 199 -8.15 -31.08 9.09
C ALA A 199 -8.31 -30.12 10.28
N LEU A 200 -9.18 -29.12 10.14
CA LEU A 200 -9.36 -28.05 11.11
C LEU A 200 -10.49 -28.31 12.14
N ASN A 201 -11.41 -29.22 11.85
CA ASN A 201 -12.45 -29.60 12.80
C ASN A 201 -12.02 -30.83 13.60
N VAL A 202 -11.43 -30.62 14.77
CA VAL A 202 -10.99 -31.69 15.68
C VAL A 202 -12.17 -32.39 16.32
N GLU A 203 -12.03 -33.68 16.60
CA GLU A 203 -13.06 -34.44 17.35
C GLU A 203 -13.42 -33.75 18.67
N GLY A 204 -14.70 -33.56 18.92
CA GLY A 204 -15.20 -32.89 20.12
C GLY A 204 -15.54 -31.42 19.95
N THR A 205 -15.38 -30.85 18.76
CA THR A 205 -15.85 -29.51 18.44
C THR A 205 -17.38 -29.47 18.46
N ALA A 206 -17.97 -28.64 19.30
CA ALA A 206 -19.43 -28.59 19.52
C ALA A 206 -20.20 -28.10 18.26
N ALA A 207 -19.55 -27.32 17.40
CA ALA A 207 -20.08 -26.89 16.10
C ALA A 207 -18.92 -26.88 15.09
N PRO A 208 -18.91 -27.77 14.10
CA PRO A 208 -17.90 -27.75 13.05
C PRO A 208 -17.97 -26.44 12.28
N LEU A 209 -16.80 -25.82 12.12
CA LEU A 209 -16.64 -24.56 11.38
C LEU A 209 -16.41 -24.87 9.89
N SER A 210 -16.88 -24.00 9.03
CA SER A 210 -16.59 -24.07 7.60
C SER A 210 -15.44 -23.14 7.27
N PHE A 211 -14.37 -23.69 6.70
CA PHE A 211 -13.17 -22.96 6.33
C PHE A 211 -13.04 -22.94 4.81
N THR A 212 -12.65 -21.78 4.27
CA THR A 212 -12.35 -21.61 2.86
C THR A 212 -11.01 -20.91 2.69
N ASN A 213 -10.24 -21.28 1.68
CA ASN A 213 -9.07 -20.52 1.29
C ASN A 213 -9.49 -19.15 0.72
N SER A 214 -8.67 -18.13 0.91
CA SER A 214 -8.87 -16.84 0.25
C SER A 214 -8.80 -17.05 -1.28
N THR A 215 -9.70 -16.36 -1.98
CA THR A 215 -9.77 -16.36 -3.45
C THR A 215 -9.09 -15.15 -4.07
N ASP A 216 -8.44 -14.32 -3.27
CA ASP A 216 -7.65 -13.19 -3.75
C ASP A 216 -6.50 -13.69 -4.64
N GLU A 217 -6.32 -13.07 -5.80
CA GLU A 217 -5.32 -13.50 -6.80
C GLU A 217 -3.86 -13.37 -6.32
N TYR A 218 -3.63 -12.61 -5.24
CA TYR A 218 -2.31 -12.39 -4.64
C TYR A 218 -2.13 -13.12 -3.30
N THR A 219 -3.15 -13.80 -2.83
CA THR A 219 -3.10 -14.56 -1.58
C THR A 219 -2.81 -16.02 -1.87
N TRP A 220 -1.76 -16.56 -1.26
CA TRP A 220 -1.40 -17.97 -1.36
C TRP A 220 -2.40 -18.83 -0.60
N PRO A 221 -2.75 -20.01 -1.09
CA PRO A 221 -3.62 -20.91 -0.37
C PRO A 221 -2.92 -21.45 0.87
N MET A 222 -3.70 -21.77 1.89
CA MET A 222 -3.24 -22.61 2.97
C MET A 222 -3.39 -24.08 2.56
N ALA A 223 -2.45 -24.92 2.98
CA ALA A 223 -2.47 -26.35 2.69
C ALA A 223 -2.50 -27.17 3.99
N VAL A 224 -3.07 -28.36 3.90
CA VAL A 224 -3.03 -29.34 5.00
C VAL A 224 -1.72 -30.12 4.93
N ALA A 225 -1.06 -30.32 6.06
CA ALA A 225 0.16 -31.10 6.19
C ALA A 225 0.18 -31.88 7.51
N GLU A 226 0.94 -32.98 7.54
CA GLU A 226 1.24 -33.70 8.76
C GLU A 226 2.59 -33.22 9.31
N LYS A 227 2.58 -32.76 10.56
CA LYS A 227 3.78 -32.33 11.29
C LYS A 227 3.70 -32.77 12.75
N ASP A 228 4.75 -33.42 13.25
CA ASP A 228 4.85 -33.85 14.65
C ASP A 228 3.62 -34.70 15.10
N ASP A 229 3.23 -35.66 14.26
CA ASP A 229 2.03 -36.52 14.44
C ASP A 229 0.70 -35.77 14.59
N ARG A 230 0.64 -34.57 14.04
CA ARG A 230 -0.57 -33.72 14.03
C ARG A 230 -0.87 -33.23 12.61
N THR A 231 -2.14 -33.26 12.26
CA THR A 231 -2.63 -32.56 11.07
C THR A 231 -2.64 -31.06 11.33
N VAL A 232 -1.95 -30.31 10.51
CA VAL A 232 -1.79 -28.85 10.67
C VAL A 232 -2.11 -28.13 9.38
N LEU A 233 -2.50 -26.87 9.50
CA LEU A 233 -2.60 -25.96 8.39
C LEU A 233 -1.26 -25.22 8.24
N VAL A 234 -0.73 -25.22 7.02
CA VAL A 234 0.54 -24.54 6.70
C VAL A 234 0.34 -23.53 5.59
N SER A 235 1.07 -22.44 5.68
CA SER A 235 1.14 -21.47 4.58
C SER A 235 1.96 -22.05 3.44
N THR A 236 1.54 -21.79 2.19
CA THR A 236 2.26 -22.26 1.00
C THR A 236 3.17 -21.20 0.38
N ASN A 237 3.28 -20.05 1.02
CA ASN A 237 4.10 -18.93 0.57
C ASN A 237 5.54 -18.92 1.14
N THR A 238 6.02 -20.03 1.67
CA THR A 238 7.38 -20.13 2.23
C THR A 238 8.44 -19.74 1.19
N GLY A 239 9.33 -18.82 1.55
CA GLY A 239 10.37 -18.27 0.67
C GLY A 239 9.84 -17.36 -0.43
N LYS A 240 8.65 -16.81 -0.24
CA LYS A 240 8.04 -15.80 -1.11
C LYS A 240 7.88 -14.50 -0.35
N ASP A 241 8.69 -13.53 -0.71
CA ASP A 241 8.61 -12.20 -0.14
C ASP A 241 7.29 -11.52 -0.50
N THR A 242 6.80 -10.64 0.37
CA THR A 242 5.56 -9.87 0.18
C THR A 242 4.32 -10.66 -0.19
N SER A 243 4.24 -11.87 0.28
CA SER A 243 3.10 -12.74 0.05
C SER A 243 2.34 -13.00 1.33
N SER A 244 1.04 -13.23 1.22
CA SER A 244 0.19 -13.69 2.31
C SER A 244 -0.40 -15.06 1.98
N ALA A 245 -0.71 -15.82 3.02
CA ALA A 245 -1.53 -17.01 2.89
C ALA A 245 -2.66 -16.93 3.93
N SER A 246 -3.89 -17.12 3.52
CA SER A 246 -5.02 -16.97 4.44
C SER A 246 -6.12 -17.99 4.22
N VAL A 247 -6.80 -18.28 5.31
CA VAL A 247 -8.02 -19.06 5.37
C VAL A 247 -9.09 -18.24 6.06
N LEU A 248 -10.32 -18.37 5.61
CA LEU A 248 -11.48 -17.67 6.14
C LEU A 248 -12.44 -18.64 6.79
N THR A 249 -13.05 -18.24 7.88
CA THR A 249 -14.18 -18.94 8.49
C THR A 249 -15.20 -17.93 8.99
N THR A 250 -16.46 -18.31 8.96
CA THR A 250 -17.54 -17.52 9.56
C THR A 250 -18.03 -18.24 10.80
N VAL A 251 -18.07 -17.54 11.91
CA VAL A 251 -18.51 -18.07 13.20
C VAL A 251 -19.68 -17.25 13.71
N GLU A 252 -20.78 -17.93 14.05
CA GLU A 252 -21.84 -17.34 14.86
C GLU A 252 -21.51 -17.54 16.33
N ALA A 253 -21.03 -16.50 17.01
CA ALA A 253 -20.64 -16.55 18.39
C ALA A 253 -21.70 -15.93 19.31
N LYS A 254 -21.89 -16.54 20.48
CA LYS A 254 -22.74 -16.03 21.57
C LYS A 254 -21.84 -15.61 22.75
N ALA A 255 -22.38 -14.79 23.62
CA ALA A 255 -21.65 -14.39 24.82
C ALA A 255 -21.20 -15.62 25.64
N GLY A 256 -19.91 -15.75 25.84
CA GLY A 256 -19.28 -16.88 26.54
C GLY A 256 -18.66 -17.94 25.65
N ASP A 257 -18.88 -17.90 24.34
CA ASP A 257 -18.20 -18.80 23.40
C ASP A 257 -16.71 -18.44 23.31
N VAL A 258 -15.87 -19.47 23.15
CA VAL A 258 -14.41 -19.32 23.03
C VAL A 258 -13.97 -19.96 21.72
N PHE A 259 -13.27 -19.20 20.90
CA PHE A 259 -12.53 -19.69 19.76
C PHE A 259 -11.05 -19.82 20.14
N ALA A 260 -10.51 -21.02 20.12
CA ALA A 260 -9.13 -21.30 20.50
C ALA A 260 -8.40 -22.09 19.41
N PHE A 261 -7.13 -21.77 19.20
CA PHE A 261 -6.25 -22.49 18.29
C PHE A 261 -4.79 -22.37 18.73
N ASP A 262 -4.00 -23.35 18.38
CA ASP A 262 -2.54 -23.30 18.54
C ASP A 262 -1.89 -22.85 17.23
N TYR A 263 -0.88 -22.01 17.31
CA TYR A 263 -0.11 -21.62 16.13
C TYR A 263 1.40 -21.69 16.40
N LYS A 264 2.16 -21.90 15.35
CA LYS A 264 3.62 -21.82 15.35
C LYS A 264 4.07 -21.04 14.12
N THR A 265 4.86 -20.02 14.33
CA THR A 265 5.50 -19.28 13.25
C THR A 265 6.98 -19.67 13.14
N SER A 266 7.50 -19.65 11.92
CA SER A 266 8.94 -19.74 11.62
C SER A 266 9.21 -18.63 10.63
N THR A 267 9.42 -17.43 11.14
CA THR A 267 9.43 -16.18 10.37
C THR A 267 10.66 -15.38 10.74
N GLU A 268 11.07 -14.47 9.88
CA GLU A 268 12.11 -13.50 10.20
C GLU A 268 11.57 -12.49 11.20
N ALA A 269 12.39 -12.13 12.19
CA ALA A 269 11.99 -11.17 13.22
C ALA A 269 11.67 -9.81 12.58
N GLY A 270 10.43 -9.35 12.75
CA GLY A 270 9.97 -8.05 12.29
C GLY A 270 9.44 -7.99 10.84
N CYS A 271 9.53 -9.09 10.08
CA CYS A 271 9.11 -9.09 8.67
C CYS A 271 7.83 -9.87 8.41
N ASP A 272 7.63 -11.01 9.09
CA ASP A 272 6.46 -11.85 8.87
C ASP A 272 5.51 -11.83 10.06
N LEU A 273 4.23 -11.66 9.80
CA LEU A 273 3.21 -11.53 10.83
C LEU A 273 2.17 -12.66 10.69
N PHE A 274 1.82 -13.27 11.82
CA PHE A 274 0.57 -14.00 11.93
C PHE A 274 -0.52 -13.03 12.38
N CYS A 275 -1.55 -12.88 11.58
CA CYS A 275 -2.66 -11.97 11.87
C CYS A 275 -3.97 -12.75 12.01
N LEU A 276 -4.67 -12.57 13.13
CA LEU A 276 -6.06 -12.95 13.28
C LEU A 276 -6.92 -11.70 13.09
N SER A 277 -7.76 -11.70 12.06
CA SER A 277 -8.69 -10.61 11.82
C SER A 277 -10.12 -11.08 12.08
N VAL A 278 -10.86 -10.29 12.84
CA VAL A 278 -12.30 -10.48 13.04
C VAL A 278 -13.02 -9.34 12.33
N ARG A 279 -13.96 -9.68 11.46
CA ARG A 279 -14.74 -8.70 10.68
C ARG A 279 -16.19 -8.70 11.10
#